data_7d4a1090d0f3591f7acad9d25548a2f9
#
_entry.id   7d4a1090d0f3591f7acad9d25548a2f9
#
_cell.length_a   1.000
_cell.length_b   1.000
_cell.length_c   1.000
_cell.angle_alpha   90.00
_cell.angle_beta   90.00
_cell.angle_gamma   90.00
#
_symmetry.space_group_name_H-M   'P 1'
#
loop_
_entity.id
_entity.type
_entity.pdbx_description
1 polymer ?
#
loop_
_entity_poly.entity_id
_entity_poly.type
_entity_poly.pdbx_seq_one_letter_code
_entity_poly.pdbx_strand_id
1 'polypeptide(L)'
;MDKQFLAAHFDRFCCTNAELLTGSVRGIILYFNGLGHIVNPGPDMIDAPAAAERNILYITPYYNPWSWMNRDTVAFCDMLVEIAMEKWHIPADAPVGLYGGSMGGYAVFHFAMQSRHNIVAGDLNCPCCNLEYEVLCNKNSILHTLFQAAMGYCDDFAAFLRENSPVNMVGRLKKIPYRFAVGMQDGVLAPAQHAQKLIPLLRAAGYTVDVCEYPQAGHCNIGAEGRAAEHRWLMARMLGD
;
A
#
# COMPACT_ATOMS: atom_id res chain seq x y z
N MET A 1 1.49 19.61 7.93
CA MET A 1 0.23 19.49 8.73
C MET A 1 0.63 19.44 10.20
N ASP A 2 -0.13 20.10 11.08
CA ASP A 2 0.16 20.13 12.50
C ASP A 2 -0.28 18.81 13.16
N LYS A 3 0.64 18.13 13.86
CA LYS A 3 0.39 16.85 14.54
C LYS A 3 -0.69 16.99 15.63
N GLN A 4 -0.72 18.09 16.38
CA GLN A 4 -1.71 18.30 17.44
C GLN A 4 -3.13 18.42 16.87
N PHE A 5 -3.29 19.16 15.77
CA PHE A 5 -4.56 19.26 15.08
C PHE A 5 -5.01 17.89 14.54
N LEU A 6 -4.09 17.14 13.94
CA LEU A 6 -4.39 15.82 13.39
C LEU A 6 -4.76 14.82 14.49
N ALA A 7 -4.07 14.84 15.63
CA ALA A 7 -4.40 14.00 16.78
C ALA A 7 -5.77 14.32 17.38
N ALA A 8 -6.11 15.62 17.51
CA ALA A 8 -7.41 16.06 18.02
C ALA A 8 -8.60 15.70 17.11
N HIS A 9 -8.32 15.47 15.83
CA HIS A 9 -9.34 15.21 14.81
C HIS A 9 -9.07 13.92 14.02
N PHE A 10 -8.40 12.95 14.62
CA PHE A 10 -7.89 11.74 13.96
C PHE A 10 -8.93 11.05 13.07
N ASP A 11 -10.15 10.88 13.57
CA ASP A 11 -11.24 10.20 12.85
C ASP A 11 -11.78 10.97 11.63
N ARG A 12 -11.30 12.20 11.41
CA ARG A 12 -11.58 12.97 10.17
C ARG A 12 -10.54 12.72 9.08
N PHE A 13 -9.45 12.04 9.41
CA PHE A 13 -8.31 11.81 8.52
C PHE A 13 -8.08 10.35 8.15
N CYS A 14 -8.82 9.43 8.76
CA CYS A 14 -8.77 8.00 8.43
C CYS A 14 -10.01 7.27 8.95
N CYS A 15 -10.30 6.11 8.34
CA CYS A 15 -11.16 5.10 8.93
C CYS A 15 -10.33 4.10 9.72
N THR A 16 -10.88 3.54 10.80
CA THR A 16 -10.26 2.45 11.56
C THR A 16 -11.29 1.43 12.01
N ASN A 17 -10.81 0.24 12.41
CA ASN A 17 -11.60 -0.80 13.06
C ASN A 17 -11.50 -0.73 14.61
N ALA A 18 -11.12 0.40 15.17
CA ALA A 18 -10.80 0.52 16.60
C ALA A 18 -11.98 0.12 17.51
N GLU A 19 -13.21 0.34 17.08
CA GLU A 19 -14.42 -0.04 17.83
C GLU A 19 -14.61 -1.57 17.95
N LEU A 20 -13.96 -2.35 17.09
CA LEU A 20 -14.03 -3.81 17.08
C LEU A 20 -12.92 -4.47 17.92
N LEU A 21 -11.93 -3.71 18.37
CA LEU A 21 -10.81 -4.24 19.15
C LEU A 21 -11.26 -4.61 20.55
N THR A 22 -10.86 -5.79 21.04
CA THR A 22 -11.24 -6.31 22.36
C THR A 22 -10.08 -6.41 23.34
N GLY A 23 -8.84 -6.19 22.87
CA GLY A 23 -7.61 -6.31 23.67
C GLY A 23 -6.54 -5.31 23.26
N SER A 24 -5.35 -5.44 23.82
CA SER A 24 -4.20 -4.62 23.46
C SER A 24 -3.83 -4.79 21.98
N VAL A 25 -3.59 -3.69 21.31
CA VAL A 25 -3.22 -3.69 19.87
C VAL A 25 -1.84 -4.32 19.68
N ARG A 26 -1.75 -5.31 18.78
CA ARG A 26 -0.54 -6.09 18.50
C ARG A 26 0.23 -5.60 17.27
N GLY A 27 -0.37 -4.76 16.44
CA GLY A 27 0.22 -4.21 15.23
C GLY A 27 -0.77 -3.36 14.46
N ILE A 28 -0.31 -2.76 13.36
CA ILE A 28 -1.12 -1.86 12.52
C ILE A 28 -1.08 -2.37 11.08
N ILE A 29 -2.23 -2.44 10.42
CA ILE A 29 -2.30 -2.55 8.95
C ILE A 29 -2.67 -1.20 8.38
N LEU A 30 -1.87 -0.69 7.42
CA LEU A 30 -2.24 0.44 6.59
C LEU A 30 -2.75 -0.05 5.24
N TYR A 31 -3.96 0.37 4.88
CA TYR A 31 -4.53 0.12 3.56
C TYR A 31 -4.43 1.36 2.69
N PHE A 32 -3.78 1.22 1.52
CA PHE A 32 -3.64 2.27 0.53
C PHE A 32 -4.60 2.07 -0.65
N ASN A 33 -5.42 3.09 -0.90
CA ASN A 33 -6.44 3.06 -1.96
C ASN A 33 -5.83 3.14 -3.36
N GLY A 34 -6.58 2.64 -4.35
CA GLY A 34 -6.30 2.84 -5.77
C GLY A 34 -6.50 4.28 -6.21
N LEU A 35 -6.10 4.58 -7.46
CA LEU A 35 -6.18 5.90 -8.07
C LEU A 35 -7.63 6.40 -8.12
N GLY A 36 -7.85 7.63 -7.64
CA GLY A 36 -9.17 8.27 -7.65
C GLY A 36 -10.20 7.63 -6.72
N HIS A 37 -9.81 6.61 -5.95
CA HIS A 37 -10.72 5.93 -5.04
C HIS A 37 -10.98 6.79 -3.80
N ILE A 38 -12.25 6.95 -3.47
CA ILE A 38 -12.68 7.63 -2.23
C ILE A 38 -12.93 6.55 -1.20
N VAL A 39 -12.32 6.66 -0.03
CA VAL A 39 -12.56 5.73 1.08
C VAL A 39 -14.04 5.73 1.44
N ASN A 40 -14.63 4.54 1.42
CA ASN A 40 -16.00 4.33 1.80
C ASN A 40 -16.04 3.46 3.07
N PRO A 41 -16.36 4.04 4.24
CA PRO A 41 -16.54 3.26 5.46
C PRO A 41 -17.55 2.12 5.24
N GLY A 42 -17.20 0.92 5.61
CA GLY A 42 -17.98 -0.28 5.36
C GLY A 42 -17.41 -1.13 4.23
N PRO A 43 -17.68 -0.87 2.93
CA PRO A 43 -17.14 -1.70 1.85
C PRO A 43 -15.60 -1.76 1.79
N ASP A 44 -14.92 -0.64 2.05
CA ASP A 44 -13.46 -0.58 2.02
C ASP A 44 -12.81 -1.14 3.29
N MET A 45 -13.62 -1.36 4.32
CA MET A 45 -13.21 -1.93 5.60
C MET A 45 -13.63 -3.41 5.75
N ILE A 46 -13.94 -4.09 4.64
CA ILE A 46 -14.51 -5.45 4.66
C ILE A 46 -13.63 -6.47 5.39
N ASP A 47 -12.33 -6.27 5.37
CA ASP A 47 -11.36 -7.17 6.02
C ASP A 47 -10.93 -6.69 7.42
N ALA A 48 -11.41 -5.53 7.84
CA ALA A 48 -11.11 -4.95 9.15
C ALA A 48 -11.62 -5.77 10.36
N PRO A 49 -12.77 -6.46 10.30
CA PRO A 49 -13.19 -7.37 11.36
C PRO A 49 -12.20 -8.51 11.62
N ALA A 50 -11.69 -9.14 10.56
CA ALA A 50 -10.70 -10.22 10.69
C ALA A 50 -9.38 -9.74 11.32
N ALA A 51 -8.97 -8.50 11.05
CA ALA A 51 -7.84 -7.87 11.72
C ALA A 51 -8.13 -7.61 13.21
N ALA A 52 -9.36 -7.16 13.53
CA ALA A 52 -9.77 -6.90 14.91
C ALA A 52 -9.80 -8.17 15.77
N GLU A 53 -10.20 -9.32 15.23
CA GLU A 53 -10.16 -10.62 15.92
C GLU A 53 -8.75 -10.98 16.40
N ARG A 54 -7.72 -10.46 15.74
CA ARG A 54 -6.30 -10.63 16.10
C ARG A 54 -5.73 -9.43 16.88
N ASN A 55 -6.58 -8.47 17.26
CA ASN A 55 -6.18 -7.20 17.87
C ASN A 55 -5.16 -6.41 17.01
N ILE A 56 -5.36 -6.39 15.70
CA ILE A 56 -4.62 -5.57 14.77
C ILE A 56 -5.47 -4.34 14.43
N LEU A 57 -4.91 -3.15 14.62
CA LEU A 57 -5.55 -1.91 14.20
C LEU A 57 -5.44 -1.76 12.69
N TYR A 58 -6.58 -1.69 12.01
CA TYR A 58 -6.65 -1.47 10.57
C TYR A 58 -6.94 0.00 10.30
N ILE A 59 -6.09 0.66 9.54
CA ILE A 59 -6.20 2.09 9.23
C ILE A 59 -6.27 2.28 7.72
N THR A 60 -7.30 3.00 7.26
CA THR A 60 -7.40 3.49 5.89
C THR A 60 -7.26 5.01 5.89
N PRO A 61 -6.10 5.57 5.53
CA PRO A 61 -5.87 7.01 5.51
C PRO A 61 -6.69 7.74 4.44
N TYR A 62 -7.19 8.94 4.73
CA TYR A 62 -7.84 9.83 3.76
C TYR A 62 -6.81 10.74 3.10
N TYR A 63 -5.85 10.16 2.40
CA TYR A 63 -4.90 10.93 1.61
C TYR A 63 -5.46 11.28 0.23
N ASN A 64 -4.84 12.27 -0.41
CA ASN A 64 -5.19 12.65 -1.77
C ASN A 64 -5.10 11.44 -2.73
N PRO A 65 -6.21 10.98 -3.34
CA PRO A 65 -6.27 9.77 -4.15
C PRO A 65 -5.52 9.88 -5.49
N TRP A 66 -4.88 11.01 -5.78
CA TRP A 66 -3.99 11.25 -6.92
C TRP A 66 -2.56 11.58 -6.51
N SER A 67 -2.20 11.36 -5.24
CA SER A 67 -0.90 11.77 -4.70
C SER A 67 0.28 10.88 -5.12
N TRP A 68 0.02 9.69 -5.62
CA TRP A 68 1.07 8.72 -5.96
C TRP A 68 2.10 8.54 -4.84
N MET A 69 1.64 8.53 -3.60
CA MET A 69 2.47 8.41 -2.40
C MET A 69 3.70 9.33 -2.45
N ASN A 70 3.49 10.58 -2.84
CA ASN A 70 4.54 11.59 -2.81
C ASN A 70 4.99 11.88 -1.37
N ARG A 71 6.08 12.65 -1.23
CA ARG A 71 6.71 12.92 0.07
C ARG A 71 5.74 13.43 1.14
N ASP A 72 4.81 14.33 0.78
CA ASP A 72 3.85 14.88 1.74
C ASP A 72 2.84 13.83 2.18
N THR A 73 2.43 12.95 1.27
CA THR A 73 1.54 11.83 1.58
C THR A 73 2.21 10.80 2.48
N VAL A 74 3.49 10.49 2.24
CA VAL A 74 4.27 9.63 3.14
C VAL A 74 4.33 10.24 4.54
N ALA A 75 4.68 11.54 4.64
CA ALA A 75 4.77 12.23 5.93
C ALA A 75 3.42 12.27 6.65
N PHE A 76 2.32 12.44 5.92
CA PHE A 76 0.96 12.39 6.48
C PHE A 76 0.62 11.00 7.03
N CYS A 77 0.84 9.94 6.26
CA CYS A 77 0.56 8.57 6.68
C CYS A 77 1.46 8.14 7.86
N ASP A 78 2.73 8.53 7.84
CA ASP A 78 3.67 8.30 8.95
C ASP A 78 3.19 8.95 10.26
N MET A 79 2.69 10.19 10.16
CA MET A 79 2.14 10.91 11.31
C MET A 79 0.85 10.26 11.83
N LEU A 80 -0.01 9.73 10.96
CA LEU A 80 -1.18 8.96 11.38
C LEU A 80 -0.81 7.72 12.18
N VAL A 81 0.21 6.96 11.71
CA VAL A 81 0.71 5.79 12.45
C VAL A 81 1.25 6.19 13.81
N GLU A 82 2.05 7.27 13.89
CA GLU A 82 2.59 7.78 15.16
C GLU A 82 1.47 8.15 16.14
N ILE A 83 0.46 8.90 15.68
CA ILE A 83 -0.71 9.28 16.50
C ILE A 83 -1.50 8.04 16.93
N ALA A 84 -1.68 7.06 16.04
CA ALA A 84 -2.35 5.82 16.37
C ALA A 84 -1.59 5.05 17.46
N MET A 85 -0.26 4.98 17.37
CA MET A 85 0.58 4.34 18.40
C MET A 85 0.41 5.02 19.76
N GLU A 86 0.39 6.36 19.79
CA GLU A 86 0.14 7.12 21.03
C GLU A 86 -1.29 6.91 21.56
N LYS A 87 -2.30 7.01 20.69
CA LYS A 87 -3.74 6.94 21.06
C LYS A 87 -4.13 5.58 21.64
N TRP A 88 -3.58 4.49 21.13
CA TRP A 88 -3.90 3.12 21.58
C TRP A 88 -2.76 2.44 22.35
N HIS A 89 -1.78 3.20 22.81
CA HIS A 89 -0.63 2.71 23.59
C HIS A 89 0.09 1.53 22.90
N ILE A 90 0.27 1.61 21.57
CA ILE A 90 0.95 0.61 20.78
C ILE A 90 2.47 0.83 20.90
N PRO A 91 3.28 -0.22 21.16
CA PRO A 91 4.73 -0.09 21.19
C PRO A 91 5.30 0.50 19.89
N ALA A 92 6.32 1.35 19.99
CA ALA A 92 6.92 2.01 18.83
C ALA A 92 7.58 1.03 17.83
N ASP A 93 7.95 -0.15 18.29
CA ASP A 93 8.50 -1.25 17.48
C ASP A 93 7.44 -2.27 17.02
N ALA A 94 6.16 -2.02 17.33
CA ALA A 94 5.07 -2.89 16.87
C ALA A 94 5.08 -3.05 15.34
N PRO A 95 4.73 -4.25 14.84
CA PRO A 95 4.75 -4.51 13.41
C PRO A 95 3.69 -3.70 12.66
N VAL A 96 4.11 -3.12 11.54
CA VAL A 96 3.23 -2.45 10.59
C VAL A 96 3.22 -3.24 9.28
N GLY A 97 2.05 -3.74 8.91
CA GLY A 97 1.80 -4.38 7.62
C GLY A 97 1.18 -3.38 6.64
N LEU A 98 1.52 -3.52 5.37
CA LEU A 98 0.99 -2.65 4.32
C LEU A 98 0.16 -3.46 3.33
N TYR A 99 -1.01 -2.95 2.95
CA TYR A 99 -1.84 -3.52 1.91
C TYR A 99 -2.26 -2.45 0.91
N GLY A 100 -2.26 -2.79 -0.38
CA GLY A 100 -2.74 -1.86 -1.39
C GLY A 100 -2.91 -2.47 -2.77
N GLY A 101 -3.91 -1.95 -3.51
CA GLY A 101 -4.19 -2.35 -4.88
C GLY A 101 -3.89 -1.24 -5.88
N SER A 102 -3.49 -1.60 -7.12
CA SER A 102 -3.28 -0.62 -8.18
C SER A 102 -2.24 0.45 -7.81
N MET A 103 -2.62 1.73 -7.80
CA MET A 103 -1.81 2.81 -7.25
C MET A 103 -1.50 2.60 -5.76
N GLY A 104 -2.43 2.01 -4.99
CA GLY A 104 -2.18 1.65 -3.60
C GLY A 104 -1.05 0.61 -3.46
N GLY A 105 -0.95 -0.32 -4.39
CA GLY A 105 0.19 -1.25 -4.45
C GLY A 105 1.52 -0.55 -4.76
N TYR A 106 1.52 0.47 -5.62
CA TYR A 106 2.66 1.36 -5.78
C TYR A 106 3.00 2.09 -4.46
N ALA A 107 1.97 2.56 -3.76
CA ALA A 107 2.13 3.25 -2.49
C ALA A 107 2.79 2.37 -1.42
N VAL A 108 2.51 1.07 -1.39
CA VAL A 108 3.16 0.10 -0.48
C VAL A 108 4.68 0.15 -0.62
N PHE A 109 5.22 0.14 -1.84
CA PHE A 109 6.67 0.20 -2.06
C PHE A 109 7.27 1.51 -1.56
N HIS A 110 6.64 2.63 -1.92
CA HIS A 110 7.16 3.97 -1.59
C HIS A 110 7.04 4.28 -0.11
N PHE A 111 5.94 3.92 0.52
CA PHE A 111 5.77 4.08 1.96
C PHE A 111 6.72 3.18 2.74
N ALA A 112 6.84 1.89 2.38
CA ALA A 112 7.77 0.97 3.04
C ALA A 112 9.21 1.47 3.02
N MET A 113 9.64 2.08 1.90
CA MET A 113 11.01 2.59 1.74
C MET A 113 11.28 3.85 2.58
N GLN A 114 10.29 4.72 2.76
CA GLN A 114 10.45 6.05 3.34
C GLN A 114 9.98 6.15 4.79
N SER A 115 9.08 5.25 5.21
CA SER A 115 8.51 5.25 6.56
C SER A 115 9.57 4.95 7.62
N ARG A 116 9.44 5.64 8.77
CA ARG A 116 10.27 5.42 9.95
C ARG A 116 9.78 4.29 10.87
N HIS A 117 8.59 3.76 10.58
CA HIS A 117 7.99 2.70 11.38
C HIS A 117 8.52 1.30 11.03
N ASN A 118 8.24 0.32 11.90
CA ASN A 118 8.64 -1.06 11.71
C ASN A 118 7.76 -1.77 10.67
N ILE A 119 7.99 -1.45 9.37
CA ILE A 119 7.28 -2.12 8.28
C ILE A 119 7.84 -3.53 8.10
N VAL A 120 6.99 -4.54 8.26
CA VAL A 120 7.39 -5.96 8.28
C VAL A 120 6.95 -6.77 7.07
N ALA A 121 5.91 -6.35 6.35
CA ALA A 121 5.45 -7.03 5.14
C ALA A 121 4.64 -6.07 4.25
N GLY A 122 4.62 -6.36 2.95
CA GLY A 122 3.80 -5.65 1.95
C GLY A 122 2.97 -6.62 1.13
N ASP A 123 1.66 -6.38 1.05
CA ASP A 123 0.70 -7.15 0.29
C ASP A 123 0.11 -6.29 -0.86
N LEU A 124 0.18 -6.81 -2.06
CA LEU A 124 0.09 -6.04 -3.31
C LEU A 124 -0.94 -6.67 -4.25
N ASN A 125 -2.08 -6.02 -4.44
CA ASN A 125 -3.11 -6.48 -5.36
C ASN A 125 -3.00 -5.74 -6.71
N CYS A 126 -2.57 -6.41 -7.77
CA CYS A 126 -2.37 -5.84 -9.10
C CYS A 126 -1.62 -4.49 -9.07
N PRO A 127 -0.41 -4.42 -8.47
CA PRO A 127 0.26 -3.15 -8.21
C PRO A 127 0.74 -2.47 -9.50
N CYS A 128 0.71 -1.13 -9.51
CA CYS A 128 1.40 -0.35 -10.53
C CYS A 128 2.91 -0.38 -10.27
N CYS A 129 3.67 -1.06 -11.15
CA CYS A 129 5.10 -1.25 -10.98
C CYS A 129 5.97 -0.53 -12.01
N ASN A 130 5.38 0.01 -13.09
CA ASN A 130 6.11 0.57 -14.22
C ASN A 130 5.44 1.85 -14.72
N LEU A 131 5.74 2.98 -14.09
CA LEU A 131 5.17 4.28 -14.43
C LEU A 131 5.55 4.73 -15.83
N GLU A 132 6.79 4.44 -16.23
CA GLU A 132 7.31 4.82 -17.53
C GLU A 132 6.52 4.16 -18.67
N TYR A 133 6.22 2.86 -18.54
CA TYR A 133 5.36 2.14 -19.48
C TYR A 133 3.95 2.73 -19.51
N GLU A 134 3.35 2.99 -18.37
CA GLU A 134 1.99 3.53 -18.29
C GLU A 134 1.86 4.89 -18.97
N VAL A 135 2.84 5.77 -18.79
CA VAL A 135 2.80 7.12 -19.37
C VAL A 135 3.21 7.14 -20.84
N LEU A 136 4.30 6.44 -21.19
CA LEU A 136 4.91 6.57 -22.53
C LEU A 136 4.35 5.57 -23.55
N CYS A 137 3.98 4.37 -23.11
CA CYS A 137 3.57 3.28 -24.00
C CYS A 137 2.07 3.02 -23.97
N ASN A 138 1.46 3.06 -22.79
CA ASN A 138 0.04 2.76 -22.62
C ASN A 138 -0.87 3.99 -22.83
N LYS A 139 -0.31 5.21 -22.86
CA LYS A 139 -1.05 6.47 -23.01
C LYS A 139 -2.22 6.59 -22.01
N ASN A 140 -2.01 6.05 -20.82
CA ASN A 140 -3.02 6.00 -19.78
C ASN A 140 -3.35 7.42 -19.25
N SER A 141 -4.58 7.61 -18.82
CA SER A 141 -5.07 8.86 -18.19
C SER A 141 -4.34 9.23 -16.89
N ILE A 142 -3.48 8.36 -16.36
CA ILE A 142 -2.69 8.63 -15.15
C ILE A 142 -1.64 9.74 -15.33
N LEU A 143 -1.27 10.09 -16.57
CA LEU A 143 -0.25 11.09 -16.86
C LEU A 143 -0.45 12.38 -16.07
N HIS A 144 -1.66 12.95 -16.11
CA HIS A 144 -1.94 14.23 -15.44
C HIS A 144 -1.81 14.13 -13.92
N THR A 145 -2.26 13.05 -13.33
CA THR A 145 -2.18 12.83 -11.87
C THR A 145 -0.75 12.61 -11.42
N LEU A 146 0.03 11.82 -12.18
CA LEU A 146 1.46 11.64 -11.92
C LEU A 146 2.24 12.94 -12.06
N PHE A 147 1.97 13.71 -13.12
CA PHE A 147 2.63 14.98 -13.33
C PHE A 147 2.37 15.93 -12.16
N GLN A 148 1.12 16.08 -11.71
CA GLN A 148 0.79 16.90 -10.54
C GLN A 148 1.45 16.39 -9.26
N ALA A 149 1.48 15.09 -9.04
CA ALA A 149 2.10 14.49 -7.87
C ALA A 149 3.63 14.69 -7.84
N ALA A 150 4.28 14.73 -9.01
CA ALA A 150 5.73 14.83 -9.17
C ALA A 150 6.26 16.27 -9.17
N MET A 151 5.50 17.24 -9.73
CA MET A 151 6.01 18.57 -10.07
C MET A 151 6.52 19.38 -8.88
N GLY A 152 6.06 19.13 -7.67
CA GLY A 152 6.62 19.76 -6.47
C GLY A 152 7.96 19.16 -5.99
N TYR A 153 8.46 18.09 -6.64
CA TYR A 153 9.54 17.25 -6.13
C TYR A 153 10.59 16.88 -7.17
N CYS A 154 10.41 17.24 -8.44
CA CYS A 154 11.37 16.94 -9.50
C CYS A 154 11.40 18.03 -10.58
N ASP A 155 12.56 18.23 -11.18
CA ASP A 155 12.78 19.14 -12.32
C ASP A 155 12.67 18.39 -13.67
N ASP A 156 12.87 17.06 -13.68
CA ASP A 156 12.78 16.18 -14.84
C ASP A 156 11.74 15.10 -14.62
N PHE A 157 10.59 15.24 -15.27
CA PHE A 157 9.49 14.30 -15.14
C PHE A 157 9.80 12.92 -15.76
N ALA A 158 10.56 12.86 -16.84
CA ALA A 158 10.94 11.59 -17.45
C ALA A 158 11.90 10.81 -16.54
N ALA A 159 12.87 11.50 -15.91
CA ALA A 159 13.71 10.91 -14.88
C ALA A 159 12.87 10.44 -13.67
N PHE A 160 11.91 11.26 -13.22
CA PHE A 160 11.01 10.88 -12.14
C PHE A 160 10.27 9.58 -12.44
N LEU A 161 9.66 9.43 -13.61
CA LEU A 161 8.95 8.21 -14.00
C LEU A 161 9.87 6.99 -13.94
N ARG A 162 11.06 7.10 -14.50
CA ARG A 162 12.04 6.02 -14.52
C ARG A 162 12.52 5.66 -13.11
N GLU A 163 12.92 6.64 -12.33
CA GLU A 163 13.51 6.44 -11.00
C GLU A 163 12.51 6.00 -9.94
N ASN A 164 11.22 6.32 -10.12
CA ASN A 164 10.16 5.97 -9.20
C ASN A 164 9.29 4.79 -9.68
N SER A 165 9.63 4.16 -10.80
CA SER A 165 9.04 2.88 -11.18
C SER A 165 9.59 1.75 -10.33
N PRO A 166 8.78 0.98 -9.56
CA PRO A 166 9.26 -0.14 -8.74
C PRO A 166 10.15 -1.13 -9.49
N VAL A 167 9.92 -1.37 -10.78
CA VAL A 167 10.78 -2.23 -11.61
C VAL A 167 12.23 -1.74 -11.72
N ASN A 168 12.48 -0.46 -11.50
CA ASN A 168 13.80 0.17 -11.52
C ASN A 168 14.33 0.48 -10.10
N MET A 169 13.53 0.20 -9.06
CA MET A 169 13.86 0.55 -7.67
C MET A 169 14.37 -0.63 -6.84
N VAL A 170 14.49 -1.82 -7.41
CA VAL A 170 14.77 -3.07 -6.67
C VAL A 170 15.93 -2.95 -5.68
N GLY A 171 17.02 -2.26 -6.04
CA GLY A 171 18.15 -2.03 -5.14
C GLY A 171 17.90 -1.06 -3.97
N ARG A 172 16.77 -0.33 -3.98
CA ARG A 172 16.40 0.68 -2.97
C ARG A 172 15.19 0.29 -2.14
N LEU A 173 14.38 -0.68 -2.61
CA LEU A 173 13.19 -1.11 -1.90
C LEU A 173 13.53 -1.69 -0.52
N LYS A 174 12.66 -1.50 0.44
CA LYS A 174 12.84 -2.09 1.78
C LYS A 174 12.84 -3.61 1.67
N LYS A 175 13.81 -4.25 2.31
CA LYS A 175 13.99 -5.72 2.24
C LYS A 175 13.08 -6.42 3.24
N ILE A 176 11.82 -6.52 2.88
CA ILE A 176 10.74 -7.20 3.61
C ILE A 176 10.09 -8.25 2.71
N PRO A 177 9.31 -9.21 3.25
CA PRO A 177 8.46 -10.08 2.45
C PRO A 177 7.40 -9.27 1.69
N TYR A 178 7.24 -9.59 0.39
CA TYR A 178 6.17 -9.08 -0.45
C TYR A 178 5.30 -10.21 -0.96
N ARG A 179 3.99 -10.00 -0.99
CA ARG A 179 3.03 -10.87 -1.66
C ARG A 179 2.38 -10.13 -2.81
N PHE A 180 2.24 -10.83 -3.93
CA PHE A 180 1.59 -10.30 -5.13
C PHE A 180 0.35 -11.12 -5.45
N ALA A 181 -0.82 -10.51 -5.44
CA ALA A 181 -2.01 -10.99 -6.09
C ALA A 181 -2.02 -10.47 -7.54
N VAL A 182 -2.01 -11.36 -8.51
CA VAL A 182 -1.92 -11.02 -9.94
C VAL A 182 -3.18 -11.45 -10.65
N GLY A 183 -4.01 -10.50 -11.07
CA GLY A 183 -5.14 -10.75 -11.96
C GLY A 183 -4.65 -10.98 -13.38
N MET A 184 -4.73 -12.23 -13.88
CA MET A 184 -4.13 -12.59 -15.17
C MET A 184 -4.86 -12.00 -16.37
N GLN A 185 -6.09 -11.50 -16.19
CA GLN A 185 -6.89 -10.78 -17.19
C GLN A 185 -6.96 -9.27 -16.91
N ASP A 186 -5.98 -8.73 -16.19
CA ASP A 186 -5.91 -7.30 -15.89
C ASP A 186 -5.69 -6.49 -17.19
N GLY A 187 -6.74 -5.79 -17.61
CA GLY A 187 -6.72 -4.92 -18.79
C GLY A 187 -6.36 -3.46 -18.46
N VAL A 188 -6.16 -3.13 -17.17
CA VAL A 188 -5.76 -1.80 -16.72
C VAL A 188 -4.25 -1.71 -16.54
N LEU A 189 -3.69 -2.64 -15.77
CA LEU A 189 -2.24 -2.76 -15.55
C LEU A 189 -1.78 -4.14 -16.04
N ALA A 190 -1.36 -4.23 -17.30
CA ALA A 190 -0.97 -5.48 -17.93
C ALA A 190 0.07 -6.24 -17.07
N PRO A 191 -0.22 -7.46 -16.58
CA PRO A 191 0.67 -8.19 -15.67
C PRO A 191 2.11 -8.32 -16.18
N ALA A 192 2.26 -8.55 -17.48
CA ALA A 192 3.56 -8.68 -18.16
C ALA A 192 4.45 -7.43 -18.05
N GLN A 193 3.86 -6.26 -17.87
CA GLN A 193 4.59 -4.98 -17.76
C GLN A 193 4.76 -4.51 -16.33
N HIS A 194 4.02 -5.10 -15.39
CA HIS A 194 4.00 -4.73 -13.97
C HIS A 194 4.49 -5.86 -13.07
N ALA A 195 3.59 -6.62 -12.47
CA ALA A 195 3.94 -7.64 -11.48
C ALA A 195 4.89 -8.71 -12.05
N GLN A 196 4.58 -9.27 -13.22
CA GLN A 196 5.41 -10.32 -13.83
C GLN A 196 6.80 -9.81 -14.27
N LYS A 197 6.95 -8.50 -14.51
CA LYS A 197 8.26 -7.89 -14.76
C LYS A 197 9.05 -7.66 -13.46
N LEU A 198 8.39 -7.23 -12.37
CA LEU A 198 9.04 -6.91 -11.11
C LEU A 198 9.40 -8.15 -10.29
N ILE A 199 8.53 -9.15 -10.21
CA ILE A 199 8.70 -10.35 -9.38
C ILE A 199 10.05 -11.06 -9.60
N PRO A 200 10.47 -11.36 -10.86
CA PRO A 200 11.77 -12.00 -11.10
C PRO A 200 12.95 -11.15 -10.64
N LEU A 201 12.86 -9.82 -10.79
CA LEU A 201 13.90 -8.89 -10.34
C LEU A 201 14.05 -8.89 -8.82
N LEU A 202 12.93 -8.88 -8.09
CA LEU A 202 12.93 -8.97 -6.63
C LEU A 202 13.55 -10.30 -6.16
N ARG A 203 13.12 -11.43 -6.75
CA ARG A 203 13.66 -12.76 -6.41
C ARG A 203 15.16 -12.84 -6.68
N ALA A 204 15.62 -12.35 -7.83
CA ALA A 204 17.04 -12.29 -8.17
C ALA A 204 17.86 -11.43 -7.18
N ALA A 205 17.26 -10.39 -6.62
CA ALA A 205 17.86 -9.54 -5.60
C ALA A 205 17.72 -10.11 -4.16
N GLY A 206 17.17 -11.30 -4.00
CA GLY A 206 17.09 -12.01 -2.72
C GLY A 206 15.95 -11.52 -1.80
N TYR A 207 14.86 -10.99 -2.37
CA TYR A 207 13.64 -10.72 -1.62
C TYR A 207 12.81 -11.99 -1.45
N THR A 208 12.11 -12.11 -0.32
CA THR A 208 11.03 -13.08 -0.15
C THR A 208 9.81 -12.60 -0.90
N VAL A 209 9.39 -13.36 -1.91
CA VAL A 209 8.26 -12.98 -2.78
C VAL A 209 7.30 -14.15 -2.94
N ASP A 210 6.12 -14.00 -2.35
CA ASP A 210 4.98 -14.89 -2.54
C ASP A 210 4.11 -14.38 -3.70
N VAL A 211 3.55 -15.27 -4.50
CA VAL A 211 2.74 -14.90 -5.67
C VAL A 211 1.49 -15.76 -5.72
N CYS A 212 0.34 -15.10 -5.84
CA CYS A 212 -0.94 -15.73 -6.14
C CYS A 212 -1.44 -15.23 -7.49
N GLU A 213 -1.50 -16.12 -8.48
CA GLU A 213 -2.09 -15.83 -9.78
C GLU A 213 -3.57 -16.18 -9.76
N TYR A 214 -4.38 -15.25 -10.25
CA TYR A 214 -5.83 -15.39 -10.37
C TYR A 214 -6.21 -15.42 -11.87
N PRO A 215 -6.32 -16.61 -12.50
CA PRO A 215 -6.41 -16.75 -13.97
C PRO A 215 -7.60 -16.02 -14.60
N GLN A 216 -8.70 -15.87 -13.85
CA GLN A 216 -9.93 -15.24 -14.36
C GLN A 216 -10.16 -13.82 -13.82
N ALA A 217 -9.26 -13.32 -12.97
CA ALA A 217 -9.41 -12.00 -12.38
C ALA A 217 -8.90 -10.90 -13.30
N GLY A 218 -9.70 -9.83 -13.41
CA GLY A 218 -9.29 -8.53 -13.94
C GLY A 218 -8.60 -7.67 -12.88
N HIS A 219 -8.53 -6.37 -13.13
CA HIS A 219 -7.84 -5.42 -12.28
C HIS A 219 -8.38 -5.41 -10.85
N CYS A 220 -7.56 -5.80 -9.88
CA CYS A 220 -7.86 -5.86 -8.45
C CYS A 220 -9.10 -6.69 -8.05
N ASN A 221 -9.70 -7.44 -8.96
CA ASN A 221 -10.92 -8.20 -8.71
C ASN A 221 -10.64 -9.69 -8.40
N ILE A 222 -9.92 -9.95 -7.32
CA ILE A 222 -9.54 -11.29 -6.87
C ILE A 222 -10.63 -12.00 -6.04
N GLY A 223 -11.80 -11.38 -5.90
CA GLY A 223 -12.93 -11.91 -5.11
C GLY A 223 -12.71 -11.84 -3.59
N ALA A 224 -13.76 -12.20 -2.83
CA ALA A 224 -13.73 -12.12 -1.37
C ALA A 224 -12.75 -13.13 -0.76
N GLU A 225 -12.73 -14.36 -1.27
CA GLU A 225 -11.81 -15.40 -0.79
C GLU A 225 -10.35 -15.05 -1.05
N GLY A 226 -10.03 -14.50 -2.23
CA GLY A 226 -8.71 -13.98 -2.56
C GLY A 226 -8.27 -12.91 -1.57
N ARG A 227 -9.11 -11.88 -1.34
CA ARG A 227 -8.79 -10.83 -0.37
C ARG A 227 -8.57 -11.38 1.04
N ALA A 228 -9.44 -12.28 1.49
CA ALA A 228 -9.27 -12.90 2.81
C ALA A 228 -7.96 -13.70 2.91
N ALA A 229 -7.52 -14.36 1.84
CA ALA A 229 -6.22 -15.06 1.78
C ALA A 229 -5.03 -14.08 1.86
N GLU A 230 -5.11 -12.94 1.16
CA GLU A 230 -4.11 -11.87 1.23
C GLU A 230 -3.98 -11.36 2.67
N HIS A 231 -5.08 -10.97 3.30
CA HIS A 231 -5.06 -10.45 4.67
C HIS A 231 -4.59 -11.49 5.70
N ARG A 232 -4.96 -12.76 5.56
CA ARG A 232 -4.43 -13.83 6.44
C ARG A 232 -2.90 -13.94 6.33
N TRP A 233 -2.37 -13.88 5.12
CA TRP A 233 -0.93 -13.92 4.90
C TRP A 233 -0.23 -12.72 5.57
N LEU A 234 -0.77 -11.50 5.36
CA LEU A 234 -0.21 -10.27 5.93
C LEU A 234 -0.18 -10.35 7.46
N MET A 235 -1.32 -10.72 8.07
CA MET A 235 -1.43 -10.86 9.54
C MET A 235 -0.49 -11.93 10.09
N ALA A 236 -0.33 -13.07 9.40
CA ALA A 236 0.62 -14.10 9.81
C ALA A 236 2.06 -13.59 9.80
N ARG A 237 2.47 -12.82 8.77
CA ARG A 237 3.80 -12.19 8.72
C ARG A 237 4.01 -11.15 9.82
N MET A 238 2.97 -10.42 10.20
CA MET A 238 3.04 -9.44 11.29
C MET A 238 3.17 -10.09 12.66
N LEU A 239 2.51 -11.21 12.89
CA LEU A 239 2.42 -11.84 14.21
C LEU A 239 3.45 -12.98 14.41
N GLY A 240 4.13 -13.41 13.36
CA GLY A 240 5.09 -14.51 13.40
C GLY A 240 4.43 -15.88 13.48
N ASP A 241 3.19 -16.00 12.95
CA ASP A 241 2.40 -17.24 12.94
C ASP A 241 2.74 -18.13 11.73
#